data_50cc6c7096478b076cbfde83fcc6c50e
#
_entry.id   50cc6c7096478b076cbfde83fcc6c50e
#
_cell.length_a   1.000
_cell.length_b   1.000
_cell.length_c   1.000
_cell.angle_alpha   90.00
_cell.angle_beta   90.00
_cell.angle_gamma   90.00
#
_symmetry.space_group_name_H-M   'P 1'
#
loop_
_entity.id
_entity.type
_entity.pdbx_description
1 polymer ?
#
loop_
_entity_poly.entity_id
_entity_poly.type
_entity_poly.pdbx_seq_one_letter_code
_entity_poly.pdbx_strand_id
1 'polypeptide(L)'
;MRDVTTQPARPEVVREDLDFDVLFVGAGPANLTALWRLLDLIEAHNARPGVKKLEGLTIGLIEKADEIGDHAFSGAVLDPKALEELCPAYRDLGFPSEGQVASEQVWLLTSERSGFRFPVLPPFLHNKGMPIVSLSRMVRWMAGQLEAREVPGVDVMLLPGFAGIQVLWEDGRVVGVQTADKGVNPDGTPRSNFEPGNNLRAKVTVFGEGPRGHLARELEAVLGLQASAPHPQAYEMGVKEIWEIPEGRVPEGFVFHSTGWPLASGEAGGSFIYRMSGNRLVVGYVVSLDTADPFIDAHRALQQFKTHPQVAPMLEGGKLVQYGGKALAIGGWHGMPRLAFAGGMLVGDSAQMVNAARLKGIHLGMKGGLCAAETLLEALAAEDFSEASLQRYSEAFLASWAGQELKRARNFHHTLAHGLTPLAGLKLGISLLAGGWVPGEPGHAREDAACTETTERFHGKAGLKPGDVNPGLKFDGQRLITKLDDVYLAGVMHDEHQPSHLKIVKGDEVCVACYATKGAPCTVFCPAQVYEMHPDDQGKVARVEIAFSNCVHCKTCDIKCPEGNVVWTPPEGGGGPKYTLC
;
A
#
# COMPACT_ATOMS: atom_id res chain seq x y z
N MET A 1 -8.84 -8.53 22.27
CA MET A 1 -7.56 -7.79 22.33
C MET A 1 -6.48 -8.74 21.87
N ARG A 2 -5.88 -8.52 20.72
CA ARG A 2 -4.74 -9.32 20.24
C ARG A 2 -3.50 -8.74 20.92
N ASP A 3 -2.83 -9.54 21.71
CA ASP A 3 -1.54 -9.17 22.29
C ASP A 3 -0.49 -9.15 21.17
N VAL A 4 -0.14 -7.99 20.68
CA VAL A 4 0.77 -7.78 19.53
C VAL A 4 2.24 -7.66 20.03
N THR A 5 2.48 -7.75 21.34
CA THR A 5 3.70 -7.25 21.97
C THR A 5 4.67 -8.32 22.49
N THR A 6 4.49 -9.61 22.29
CA THR A 6 5.47 -10.58 22.79
C THR A 6 6.60 -10.87 21.79
N GLN A 7 7.52 -9.90 21.63
CA GLN A 7 8.91 -10.31 21.40
C GLN A 7 9.44 -10.98 22.69
N PRO A 8 10.25 -12.06 22.59
CA PRO A 8 10.87 -12.64 23.77
C PRO A 8 11.65 -11.56 24.52
N ALA A 9 11.54 -11.53 25.86
CA ALA A 9 12.27 -10.58 26.69
C ALA A 9 13.78 -10.67 26.36
N ARG A 10 14.27 -9.67 25.66
CA ARG A 10 15.70 -9.50 25.37
C ARG A 10 16.38 -8.93 26.61
N PRO A 11 17.70 -9.20 26.84
CA PRO A 11 18.45 -8.48 27.83
C PRO A 11 18.25 -6.97 27.63
N GLU A 12 18.20 -6.24 28.73
CA GLU A 12 17.97 -4.79 28.73
C GLU A 12 19.05 -4.10 27.88
N VAL A 13 18.69 -3.80 26.62
CA VAL A 13 19.60 -3.16 25.67
C VAL A 13 19.47 -1.65 25.88
N VAL A 14 20.57 -1.00 26.23
CA VAL A 14 20.60 0.46 26.31
C VAL A 14 20.46 1.02 24.91
N ARG A 15 19.44 1.85 24.69
CA ARG A 15 19.15 2.50 23.42
C ARG A 15 19.48 3.97 23.51
N GLU A 16 19.98 4.52 22.43
CA GLU A 16 20.20 5.94 22.32
C GLU A 16 18.88 6.66 22.03
N ASP A 17 18.62 7.75 22.74
CA ASP A 17 17.49 8.64 22.47
C ASP A 17 17.96 9.74 21.52
N LEU A 18 17.21 9.93 20.41
CA LEU A 18 17.38 11.01 19.46
C LEU A 18 16.12 11.87 19.45
N ASP A 19 16.26 13.17 19.70
CA ASP A 19 15.14 14.09 19.85
C ASP A 19 14.81 14.83 18.56
N PHE A 20 13.52 14.87 18.22
CA PHE A 20 12.97 15.57 17.07
C PHE A 20 11.78 16.47 17.49
N ASP A 21 11.61 17.59 16.82
CA ASP A 21 10.39 18.36 16.92
C ASP A 21 9.25 17.70 16.13
N VAL A 22 9.56 17.22 14.94
CA VAL A 22 8.63 16.48 14.07
C VAL A 22 9.32 15.23 13.53
N LEU A 23 8.63 14.09 13.62
CA LEU A 23 9.10 12.83 13.04
C LEU A 23 8.09 12.31 12.01
N PHE A 24 8.57 12.04 10.79
CA PHE A 24 7.80 11.38 9.74
C PHE A 24 8.20 9.91 9.64
N VAL A 25 7.23 9.00 9.67
CA VAL A 25 7.44 7.55 9.52
C VAL A 25 6.97 7.09 8.16
N GLY A 26 7.92 6.70 7.31
CA GLY A 26 7.73 6.29 5.92
C GLY A 26 7.92 7.45 4.92
N ALA A 27 8.77 7.24 3.92
CA ALA A 27 9.09 8.22 2.87
C ALA A 27 8.17 8.09 1.63
N GLY A 28 6.86 7.91 1.85
CA GLY A 28 5.86 7.93 0.78
C GLY A 28 5.46 9.34 0.35
N PRO A 29 4.68 9.47 -0.75
CA PRO A 29 4.29 10.77 -1.29
C PRO A 29 3.61 11.70 -0.28
N ALA A 30 2.83 11.15 0.66
CA ALA A 30 2.12 11.93 1.66
C ALA A 30 3.10 12.63 2.63
N ASN A 31 4.04 11.88 3.22
CA ASN A 31 5.03 12.43 4.15
C ASN A 31 6.05 13.34 3.46
N LEU A 32 6.52 12.98 2.26
CA LEU A 32 7.42 13.86 1.50
C LEU A 32 6.73 15.19 1.14
N THR A 33 5.44 15.15 0.80
CA THR A 33 4.63 16.36 0.60
C THR A 33 4.46 17.17 1.89
N ALA A 34 4.21 16.49 3.02
CA ALA A 34 4.04 17.14 4.31
C ALA A 34 5.34 17.84 4.75
N LEU A 35 6.47 17.15 4.62
CA LEU A 35 7.79 17.72 4.94
C LEU A 35 8.12 18.92 4.04
N TRP A 36 7.94 18.77 2.71
CA TRP A 36 8.19 19.87 1.76
C TRP A 36 7.35 21.09 2.09
N ARG A 37 6.04 20.90 2.27
CA ARG A 37 5.11 21.98 2.59
C ARG A 37 5.41 22.62 3.95
N LEU A 38 5.79 21.83 4.95
CA LEU A 38 6.15 22.32 6.28
C LEU A 38 7.36 23.26 6.20
N LEU A 39 8.38 22.90 5.43
CA LEU A 39 9.56 23.76 5.20
C LEU A 39 9.18 25.08 4.52
N ASP A 40 8.31 25.05 3.49
CA ASP A 40 7.78 26.28 2.85
C ASP A 40 7.07 27.17 3.85
N LEU A 41 6.26 26.56 4.71
CA LEU A 41 5.46 27.28 5.69
C LEU A 41 6.32 27.88 6.82
N ILE A 42 7.37 27.17 7.30
CA ILE A 42 8.31 27.68 8.30
C ILE A 42 9.08 28.87 7.73
N GLU A 43 9.60 28.75 6.51
CA GLU A 43 10.28 29.87 5.82
C GLU A 43 9.38 31.10 5.71
N ALA A 44 8.16 30.91 5.23
CA ALA A 44 7.16 31.99 5.10
C ALA A 44 6.75 32.57 6.47
N HIS A 45 6.65 31.74 7.50
CA HIS A 45 6.36 32.17 8.87
C HIS A 45 7.50 33.04 9.40
N ASN A 46 8.74 32.57 9.29
CA ASN A 46 9.94 33.25 9.81
C ASN A 46 10.25 34.57 9.08
N ALA A 47 9.76 34.72 7.84
CA ALA A 47 9.90 35.98 7.09
C ALA A 47 8.91 37.07 7.55
N ARG A 48 7.89 36.76 8.35
CA ARG A 48 6.92 37.75 8.83
C ARG A 48 7.52 38.61 9.95
N PRO A 49 7.36 39.94 9.90
CA PRO A 49 7.82 40.78 10.99
C PRO A 49 6.98 40.59 12.26
N GLY A 50 7.64 40.57 13.41
CA GLY A 50 6.99 40.56 14.72
C GLY A 50 6.42 39.19 15.19
N VAL A 51 6.65 38.11 14.45
CA VAL A 51 6.31 36.75 14.90
C VAL A 51 7.47 36.12 15.68
N LYS A 52 7.17 35.24 16.63
CA LYS A 52 8.18 34.35 17.24
C LYS A 52 8.67 33.40 16.15
N LYS A 53 9.93 33.48 15.82
CA LYS A 53 10.52 32.61 14.79
C LYS A 53 10.57 31.15 15.25
N LEU A 54 10.40 30.24 14.31
CA LEU A 54 10.58 28.81 14.47
C LEU A 54 12.01 28.47 14.03
N GLU A 55 12.94 28.46 14.98
CA GLU A 55 14.37 28.21 14.78
C GLU A 55 14.85 27.13 15.77
N GLY A 56 15.94 26.43 15.40
CA GLY A 56 16.49 25.32 16.18
C GLY A 56 15.62 24.06 16.12
N LEU A 57 14.83 23.91 15.06
CA LEU A 57 13.98 22.73 14.86
C LEU A 57 14.76 21.58 14.25
N THR A 58 14.54 20.38 14.77
CA THR A 58 15.04 19.11 14.20
C THR A 58 13.86 18.31 13.65
N ILE A 59 13.88 18.01 12.35
CA ILE A 59 12.83 17.27 11.66
C ILE A 59 13.42 15.98 11.08
N GLY A 60 12.89 14.83 11.51
CA GLY A 60 13.32 13.52 11.04
C GLY A 60 12.30 12.90 10.07
N LEU A 61 12.78 12.17 9.06
CA LEU A 61 11.97 11.28 8.23
C LEU A 61 12.69 9.94 8.12
N ILE A 62 12.06 8.88 8.64
CA ILE A 62 12.59 7.51 8.56
C ILE A 62 11.93 6.72 7.44
N GLU A 63 12.71 5.86 6.79
CA GLU A 63 12.23 4.89 5.79
C GLU A 63 12.90 3.54 6.05
N LYS A 64 12.10 2.45 6.04
CA LYS A 64 12.63 1.09 6.26
C LYS A 64 13.45 0.54 5.10
N ALA A 65 13.23 1.03 3.88
CA ALA A 65 14.00 0.66 2.69
C ALA A 65 15.42 1.22 2.75
N ASP A 66 16.34 0.56 2.04
CA ASP A 66 17.75 0.97 1.91
C ASP A 66 17.87 2.35 1.27
N GLU A 67 17.05 2.61 0.24
CA GLU A 67 16.92 3.92 -0.39
C GLU A 67 15.45 4.36 -0.43
N ILE A 68 15.20 5.66 -0.35
CA ILE A 68 13.87 6.23 -0.53
C ILE A 68 13.38 5.87 -1.94
N GLY A 69 12.20 5.25 -2.02
CA GLY A 69 11.59 4.83 -3.28
C GLY A 69 11.74 3.35 -3.61
N ASP A 70 12.61 2.57 -2.95
CA ASP A 70 12.78 1.14 -3.21
C ASP A 70 11.50 0.34 -2.98
N HIS A 71 10.71 0.70 -1.99
CA HIS A 71 9.42 0.05 -1.71
C HIS A 71 8.21 0.80 -2.30
N ALA A 72 8.44 1.84 -3.10
CA ALA A 72 7.37 2.59 -3.73
C ALA A 72 6.83 1.85 -4.95
N PHE A 73 5.55 1.47 -4.89
CA PHE A 73 4.88 0.67 -5.91
C PHE A 73 3.46 1.19 -6.13
N SER A 74 3.15 1.53 -7.37
CA SER A 74 1.81 1.95 -7.76
C SER A 74 1.56 1.69 -9.25
N GLY A 75 0.31 1.65 -9.65
CA GLY A 75 -0.14 1.67 -11.04
C GLY A 75 0.15 3.01 -11.59
N ALA A 76 0.43 3.92 -11.99
CA ALA A 76 0.38 5.34 -11.80
C ALA A 76 0.10 6.18 -13.05
N VAL A 77 -1.17 6.43 -13.26
CA VAL A 77 -1.62 7.69 -13.86
C VAL A 77 -1.90 8.66 -12.72
N LEU A 78 -1.09 9.69 -12.58
CA LEU A 78 -1.16 10.66 -11.48
C LEU A 78 -2.18 11.77 -11.79
N ASP A 79 -3.08 12.06 -10.85
CA ASP A 79 -3.79 13.35 -10.83
C ASP A 79 -2.82 14.40 -10.25
N PRO A 80 -2.39 15.42 -11.03
CA PRO A 80 -1.32 16.32 -10.59
C PRO A 80 -1.79 17.38 -9.58
N LYS A 81 -3.07 17.44 -9.25
CA LYS A 81 -3.69 18.53 -8.50
C LYS A 81 -2.98 18.87 -7.19
N ALA A 82 -2.65 17.85 -6.38
CA ALA A 82 -1.94 18.08 -5.13
C ALA A 82 -0.46 18.48 -5.35
N LEU A 83 0.18 17.95 -6.39
CA LEU A 83 1.53 18.33 -6.77
C LEU A 83 1.58 19.77 -7.28
N GLU A 84 0.57 20.22 -8.03
CA GLU A 84 0.41 21.60 -8.47
C GLU A 84 0.15 22.57 -7.31
N GLU A 85 -0.56 22.13 -6.26
CA GLU A 85 -0.71 22.92 -5.02
C GLU A 85 0.61 23.01 -4.22
N LEU A 86 1.39 21.92 -4.18
CA LEU A 86 2.67 21.90 -3.48
C LEU A 86 3.71 22.76 -4.21
N CYS A 87 3.88 22.52 -5.49
CA CYS A 87 4.91 23.13 -6.33
C CYS A 87 4.37 23.37 -7.75
N PRO A 88 3.78 24.53 -8.05
CA PRO A 88 3.27 24.83 -9.39
C PRO A 88 4.31 24.68 -10.51
N ALA A 89 5.59 24.92 -10.19
CA ALA A 89 6.72 24.82 -11.13
C ALA A 89 7.37 23.43 -11.16
N TYR A 90 6.74 22.38 -10.65
CA TYR A 90 7.35 21.04 -10.50
C TYR A 90 7.95 20.49 -11.81
N ARG A 91 7.38 20.85 -12.96
CA ARG A 91 7.90 20.44 -14.28
C ARG A 91 9.27 21.03 -14.57
N ASP A 92 9.50 22.28 -14.15
CA ASP A 92 10.76 22.99 -14.36
C ASP A 92 11.86 22.47 -13.44
N LEU A 93 11.49 21.78 -12.36
CA LEU A 93 12.40 21.11 -11.41
C LEU A 93 12.75 19.67 -11.83
N GLY A 94 12.52 19.29 -13.08
CA GLY A 94 12.92 17.98 -13.60
C GLY A 94 12.04 16.83 -13.11
N PHE A 95 10.74 17.07 -12.92
CA PHE A 95 9.78 16.00 -12.54
C PHE A 95 9.86 14.79 -13.49
N PRO A 96 10.01 13.55 -12.98
CA PRO A 96 10.26 12.37 -13.78
C PRO A 96 8.97 11.80 -14.42
N SER A 97 8.40 12.55 -15.36
CA SER A 97 7.24 12.09 -16.13
C SER A 97 7.62 10.98 -17.10
N GLU A 98 6.82 9.91 -17.14
CA GLU A 98 6.94 8.80 -18.09
C GLU A 98 6.04 9.00 -19.33
N GLY A 99 5.49 10.18 -19.52
CA GLY A 99 4.56 10.55 -20.59
C GLY A 99 3.23 11.11 -20.08
N GLN A 100 2.32 11.35 -20.99
CA GLN A 100 0.96 11.83 -20.69
C GLN A 100 -0.08 10.90 -21.34
N VAL A 101 -1.21 10.73 -20.66
CA VAL A 101 -2.32 9.94 -21.20
C VAL A 101 -2.87 10.61 -22.45
N ALA A 102 -2.73 9.93 -23.60
CA ALA A 102 -3.21 10.38 -24.91
C ALA A 102 -4.51 9.67 -25.32
N SER A 103 -4.63 8.38 -25.00
CA SER A 103 -5.80 7.56 -25.34
C SER A 103 -6.14 6.57 -24.25
N GLU A 104 -7.43 6.29 -24.08
CA GLU A 104 -7.94 5.42 -23.02
C GLU A 104 -8.96 4.44 -23.55
N GLN A 105 -8.95 3.23 -22.99
CA GLN A 105 -9.94 2.20 -23.24
C GLN A 105 -10.36 1.55 -21.92
N VAL A 106 -11.66 1.26 -21.79
CA VAL A 106 -12.23 0.48 -20.70
C VAL A 106 -13.02 -0.69 -21.29
N TRP A 107 -12.74 -1.90 -20.77
CA TRP A 107 -13.32 -3.13 -21.27
C TRP A 107 -14.00 -3.93 -20.15
N LEU A 108 -15.10 -4.59 -20.49
CA LEU A 108 -15.62 -5.73 -19.74
C LEU A 108 -15.20 -7.01 -20.47
N LEU A 109 -14.29 -7.78 -19.88
CA LEU A 109 -13.87 -9.07 -20.43
C LEU A 109 -14.88 -10.13 -19.96
N THR A 110 -15.54 -10.80 -20.90
CA THR A 110 -16.62 -11.75 -20.61
C THR A 110 -16.17 -13.20 -20.63
N SER A 111 -15.03 -13.48 -21.24
CA SER A 111 -14.39 -14.79 -21.31
C SER A 111 -12.91 -14.67 -21.69
N GLU A 112 -12.21 -15.78 -21.77
CA GLU A 112 -10.82 -15.87 -22.23
C GLU A 112 -10.56 -15.29 -23.64
N ARG A 113 -11.61 -15.13 -24.46
CA ARG A 113 -11.51 -14.71 -25.87
C ARG A 113 -12.41 -13.55 -26.23
N SER A 114 -13.33 -13.17 -25.36
CA SER A 114 -14.39 -12.22 -25.66
C SER A 114 -14.45 -11.10 -24.63
N GLY A 115 -14.80 -9.92 -25.10
CA GLY A 115 -15.01 -8.76 -24.24
C GLY A 115 -15.76 -7.66 -24.98
N PHE A 116 -16.26 -6.71 -24.23
CA PHE A 116 -16.98 -5.55 -24.70
C PHE A 116 -16.22 -4.28 -24.30
N ARG A 117 -15.90 -3.44 -25.27
CA ARG A 117 -15.33 -2.11 -25.01
C ARG A 117 -16.45 -1.12 -24.71
N PHE A 118 -16.37 -0.41 -23.60
CA PHE A 118 -17.29 0.67 -23.30
C PHE A 118 -17.15 1.80 -24.34
N PRO A 119 -18.25 2.19 -25.02
CA PRO A 119 -18.19 3.21 -26.08
C PRO A 119 -17.91 4.61 -25.51
N VAL A 120 -18.27 4.83 -24.24
CA VAL A 120 -18.04 6.07 -23.50
C VAL A 120 -17.34 5.72 -22.21
N LEU A 121 -16.27 6.46 -21.89
CA LEU A 121 -15.57 6.28 -20.64
C LEU A 121 -16.44 6.71 -19.46
N PRO A 122 -16.48 5.93 -18.37
CA PRO A 122 -17.07 6.40 -17.14
C PRO A 122 -16.41 7.72 -16.69
N PRO A 123 -17.17 8.72 -16.24
CA PRO A 123 -16.61 10.05 -15.91
C PRO A 123 -15.44 10.02 -14.91
N PHE A 124 -15.45 9.05 -13.99
CA PHE A 124 -14.41 8.88 -12.98
C PHE A 124 -13.11 8.25 -13.51
N LEU A 125 -13.10 7.71 -14.74
CA LEU A 125 -11.93 7.13 -15.41
C LEU A 125 -11.36 8.00 -16.53
N HIS A 126 -11.72 9.30 -16.58
CA HIS A 126 -11.13 10.23 -17.55
C HIS A 126 -9.77 10.70 -17.04
N ASN A 127 -8.71 10.29 -17.75
CA ASN A 127 -7.33 10.59 -17.36
C ASN A 127 -6.56 11.37 -18.46
N LYS A 128 -7.20 11.71 -19.58
CA LYS A 128 -6.53 12.36 -20.73
C LYS A 128 -5.75 13.60 -20.28
N GLY A 129 -4.48 13.66 -20.66
CA GLY A 129 -3.56 14.74 -20.31
C GLY A 129 -2.89 14.60 -18.93
N MET A 130 -3.32 13.65 -18.10
CA MET A 130 -2.64 13.37 -16.82
C MET A 130 -1.27 12.74 -17.06
N PRO A 131 -0.26 13.04 -16.23
CA PRO A 131 1.05 12.40 -16.34
C PRO A 131 0.98 10.93 -15.95
N ILE A 132 1.73 10.12 -16.70
CA ILE A 132 2.08 8.74 -16.34
C ILE A 132 3.40 8.84 -15.57
N VAL A 133 3.50 8.18 -14.43
CA VAL A 133 4.66 8.26 -13.56
C VAL A 133 5.09 6.88 -13.05
N SER A 134 6.39 6.73 -12.77
CA SER A 134 6.91 5.72 -11.87
C SER A 134 6.90 6.30 -10.45
N LEU A 135 6.19 5.66 -9.52
CA LEU A 135 6.12 6.16 -8.15
C LEU A 135 7.50 6.13 -7.46
N SER A 136 8.30 5.09 -7.71
CA SER A 136 9.65 4.98 -7.17
C SER A 136 10.54 6.14 -7.62
N ARG A 137 10.45 6.54 -8.88
CA ARG A 137 11.19 7.71 -9.41
C ARG A 137 10.65 9.04 -8.88
N MET A 138 9.33 9.15 -8.76
CA MET A 138 8.70 10.35 -8.23
C MET A 138 9.11 10.61 -6.78
N VAL A 139 9.09 9.61 -5.91
CA VAL A 139 9.47 9.80 -4.50
C VAL A 139 10.98 10.05 -4.34
N ARG A 140 11.84 9.42 -5.16
CA ARG A 140 13.27 9.75 -5.21
C ARG A 140 13.51 11.20 -5.63
N TRP A 141 12.78 11.66 -6.64
CA TRP A 141 12.85 13.07 -7.05
C TRP A 141 12.40 14.00 -5.93
N MET A 142 11.30 13.71 -5.24
CA MET A 142 10.85 14.52 -4.10
C MET A 142 11.89 14.55 -2.97
N ALA A 143 12.47 13.40 -2.63
CA ALA A 143 13.53 13.32 -1.63
C ALA A 143 14.76 14.14 -2.03
N GLY A 144 15.21 14.04 -3.29
CA GLY A 144 16.32 14.85 -3.80
C GLY A 144 16.06 16.36 -3.78
N GLN A 145 14.80 16.81 -3.99
CA GLN A 145 14.44 18.22 -3.80
C GLN A 145 14.55 18.64 -2.33
N LEU A 146 14.21 17.76 -1.39
CA LEU A 146 14.31 18.02 0.06
C LEU A 146 15.76 18.02 0.54
N GLU A 147 16.59 17.08 0.08
CA GLU A 147 18.02 17.00 0.40
C GLU A 147 18.81 18.22 -0.10
N ALA A 148 18.41 18.77 -1.24
CA ALA A 148 19.05 19.95 -1.82
C ALA A 148 18.61 21.26 -1.16
N ARG A 149 17.68 21.21 -0.19
CA ARG A 149 17.06 22.39 0.39
C ARG A 149 17.63 22.68 1.78
N GLU A 150 18.05 23.93 1.97
CA GLU A 150 18.43 24.46 3.28
C GLU A 150 17.40 25.49 3.75
N VAL A 151 16.86 25.30 4.96
CA VAL A 151 15.97 26.25 5.62
C VAL A 151 16.66 26.78 6.89
N PRO A 152 16.92 28.07 6.99
CA PRO A 152 17.61 28.63 8.16
C PRO A 152 16.94 28.29 9.48
N GLY A 153 17.69 27.72 10.43
CA GLY A 153 17.18 27.31 11.73
C GLY A 153 16.41 26.00 11.77
N VAL A 154 16.41 25.21 10.69
CA VAL A 154 15.79 23.90 10.64
C VAL A 154 16.82 22.88 10.18
N ASP A 155 17.02 21.83 10.98
CA ASP A 155 17.82 20.66 10.61
C ASP A 155 16.89 19.55 10.12
N VAL A 156 17.12 19.03 8.90
CA VAL A 156 16.30 18.00 8.28
C VAL A 156 17.13 16.75 8.07
N MET A 157 16.67 15.64 8.66
CA MET A 157 17.35 14.35 8.59
C MET A 157 16.48 13.34 7.81
N LEU A 158 16.89 12.98 6.59
CA LEU A 158 16.30 11.86 5.85
C LEU A 158 17.09 10.58 6.20
N LEU A 159 16.42 9.62 6.81
CA LEU A 159 17.01 8.42 7.41
C LEU A 159 16.49 7.14 6.73
N PRO A 160 16.99 6.80 5.52
CA PRO A 160 16.70 5.49 4.93
C PRO A 160 17.41 4.37 5.69
N GLY A 161 16.90 3.13 5.61
CA GLY A 161 17.39 1.99 6.36
C GLY A 161 16.97 1.96 7.83
N PHE A 162 16.08 2.86 8.28
CA PHE A 162 15.53 2.91 9.63
C PHE A 162 14.08 2.41 9.66
N ALA A 163 13.85 1.21 10.18
CA ALA A 163 12.52 0.61 10.30
C ALA A 163 11.92 0.90 11.68
N GLY A 164 10.82 1.64 11.74
CA GLY A 164 10.05 1.82 12.98
C GLY A 164 9.32 0.52 13.38
N ILE A 165 9.55 0.03 14.61
CA ILE A 165 9.01 -1.27 15.07
C ILE A 165 8.05 -1.17 16.25
N GLN A 166 8.08 -0.08 16.99
CA GLN A 166 7.25 0.14 18.16
C GLN A 166 6.96 1.64 18.35
N VAL A 167 5.75 1.96 18.78
CA VAL A 167 5.38 3.33 19.18
C VAL A 167 5.88 3.60 20.61
N LEU A 168 6.43 4.77 20.86
CA LEU A 168 6.82 5.21 22.18
C LEU A 168 5.67 6.02 22.82
N TRP A 169 5.36 5.70 24.07
CA TRP A 169 4.21 6.26 24.78
C TRP A 169 4.63 6.93 26.09
N GLU A 170 4.06 8.09 26.40
CA GLU A 170 4.10 8.73 27.72
C GLU A 170 2.70 9.26 28.06
N ASP A 171 2.15 8.89 29.19
CA ASP A 171 0.84 9.35 29.70
C ASP A 171 -0.30 9.26 28.66
N GLY A 172 -0.29 8.20 27.84
CA GLY A 172 -1.29 7.98 26.78
C GLY A 172 -1.09 8.81 25.51
N ARG A 173 0.01 9.55 25.43
CA ARG A 173 0.43 10.33 24.25
C ARG A 173 1.54 9.60 23.50
N VAL A 174 1.51 9.68 22.17
CA VAL A 174 2.63 9.27 21.34
C VAL A 174 3.79 10.26 21.48
N VAL A 175 4.98 9.75 21.78
CA VAL A 175 6.20 10.56 21.96
C VAL A 175 7.36 10.09 21.04
N GLY A 176 7.03 9.38 19.97
CA GLY A 176 8.01 8.93 19.00
C GLY A 176 7.87 7.45 18.62
N VAL A 177 8.94 6.89 18.07
CA VAL A 177 9.02 5.48 17.67
C VAL A 177 10.40 4.89 18.00
N GLN A 178 10.43 3.59 18.29
CA GLN A 178 11.65 2.82 18.38
C GLN A 178 11.95 2.20 17.02
N THR A 179 13.23 2.21 16.61
CA THR A 179 13.70 1.56 15.39
C THR A 179 14.14 0.12 15.65
N ALA A 180 14.24 -0.67 14.58
CA ALA A 180 14.68 -2.07 14.65
C ALA A 180 16.15 -2.18 15.04
N ASP A 181 16.46 -3.25 15.82
CA ASP A 181 17.83 -3.70 16.01
C ASP A 181 18.37 -4.26 14.69
N LYS A 182 19.69 -4.14 14.47
CA LYS A 182 20.41 -4.75 13.34
C LYS A 182 21.38 -5.82 13.85
N GLY A 183 21.71 -6.78 12.99
CA GLY A 183 22.66 -7.84 13.35
C GLY A 183 22.11 -8.82 14.39
N VAL A 184 20.87 -9.26 14.22
CA VAL A 184 20.21 -10.25 15.10
C VAL A 184 20.11 -11.60 14.39
N ASN A 185 20.46 -12.70 15.08
CA ASN A 185 20.31 -14.07 14.58
C ASN A 185 18.82 -14.50 14.54
N PRO A 186 18.48 -15.56 13.77
CA PRO A 186 17.11 -16.09 13.71
C PRO A 186 16.51 -16.49 15.08
N ASP A 187 17.34 -16.87 16.04
CA ASP A 187 16.95 -17.21 17.41
C ASP A 187 16.82 -15.99 18.34
N GLY A 188 17.08 -14.77 17.82
CA GLY A 188 17.02 -13.52 18.57
C GLY A 188 18.31 -13.14 19.30
N THR A 189 19.39 -13.93 19.21
CA THR A 189 20.69 -13.59 19.81
C THR A 189 21.45 -12.56 18.97
N PRO A 190 22.26 -11.66 19.61
CA PRO A 190 23.05 -10.68 18.88
C PRO A 190 24.18 -11.34 18.09
N ARG A 191 24.46 -10.85 16.88
CA ARG A 191 25.63 -11.16 16.06
C ARG A 191 26.81 -10.26 16.44
N SER A 192 27.98 -10.51 15.85
CA SER A 192 29.19 -9.67 16.06
C SER A 192 29.04 -8.23 15.58
N ASN A 193 28.12 -7.99 14.64
CA ASN A 193 27.74 -6.68 14.10
C ASN A 193 26.41 -6.17 14.66
N PHE A 194 26.04 -6.59 15.87
CA PHE A 194 24.82 -6.15 16.51
C PHE A 194 24.86 -4.63 16.78
N GLU A 195 23.81 -3.96 16.36
CA GLU A 195 23.55 -2.55 16.63
C GLU A 195 22.14 -2.40 17.18
N PRO A 196 21.96 -1.88 18.41
CA PRO A 196 20.63 -1.61 18.94
C PRO A 196 19.94 -0.52 18.12
N GLY A 197 18.64 -0.69 17.91
CA GLY A 197 17.81 0.38 17.37
C GLY A 197 17.70 1.53 18.37
N ASN A 198 17.40 2.72 17.88
CA ASN A 198 17.31 3.96 18.65
C ASN A 198 15.86 4.26 19.04
N ASN A 199 15.65 5.00 20.11
CA ASN A 199 14.39 5.66 20.41
C ASN A 199 14.40 7.04 19.74
N LEU A 200 13.59 7.19 18.70
CA LEU A 200 13.38 8.48 18.05
C LEU A 200 12.23 9.20 18.74
N ARG A 201 12.58 10.05 19.68
CA ARG A 201 11.60 10.82 20.46
C ARG A 201 11.14 12.02 19.66
N ALA A 202 9.84 12.32 19.69
CA ALA A 202 9.30 13.44 18.91
C ALA A 202 8.17 14.15 19.66
N LYS A 203 8.07 15.47 19.46
CA LYS A 203 6.92 16.26 19.96
C LYS A 203 5.64 15.84 19.23
N VAL A 204 5.74 15.53 17.93
CA VAL A 204 4.67 15.00 17.10
C VAL A 204 5.21 14.05 16.03
N THR A 205 4.48 12.94 15.78
CA THR A 205 4.86 11.92 14.78
C THR A 205 3.77 11.80 13.72
N VAL A 206 4.17 11.81 12.44
CA VAL A 206 3.27 11.62 11.29
C VAL A 206 3.49 10.23 10.67
N PHE A 207 2.49 9.37 10.75
CA PHE A 207 2.56 7.99 10.29
C PHE A 207 2.02 7.86 8.86
N GLY A 208 2.92 7.65 7.91
CA GLY A 208 2.64 7.46 6.48
C GLY A 208 3.25 6.15 5.95
N GLU A 209 3.04 5.04 6.68
CA GLU A 209 3.62 3.72 6.39
C GLU A 209 3.00 2.99 5.19
N GLY A 210 2.05 3.62 4.50
CA GLY A 210 1.30 3.00 3.41
C GLY A 210 0.21 2.02 3.92
N PRO A 211 -0.29 1.12 3.04
CA PRO A 211 -1.37 0.20 3.39
C PRO A 211 -0.92 -0.75 4.50
N ARG A 212 -1.80 -0.99 5.47
CA ARG A 212 -1.56 -1.90 6.59
C ARG A 212 -0.23 -1.61 7.31
N GLY A 213 -0.01 -0.36 7.73
CA GLY A 213 1.17 0.06 8.49
C GLY A 213 1.35 -0.77 9.76
N HIS A 214 2.60 -1.08 10.12
CA HIS A 214 2.90 -1.87 11.33
C HIS A 214 2.56 -1.06 12.58
N LEU A 215 3.08 0.15 12.68
CA LEU A 215 2.82 1.07 13.79
C LEU A 215 1.38 1.60 13.76
N ALA A 216 0.81 1.82 12.57
CA ALA A 216 -0.60 2.19 12.44
C ALA A 216 -1.55 1.13 13.03
N ARG A 217 -1.20 -0.17 12.95
CA ARG A 217 -1.96 -1.25 13.63
C ARG A 217 -1.77 -1.24 15.14
N GLU A 218 -0.57 -0.92 15.62
CA GLU A 218 -0.32 -0.74 17.05
C GLU A 218 -1.15 0.43 17.60
N LEU A 219 -1.14 1.57 16.91
CA LEU A 219 -1.97 2.73 17.21
C LEU A 219 -3.46 2.39 17.23
N GLU A 220 -3.92 1.62 16.23
CA GLU A 220 -5.31 1.14 16.19
C GLU A 220 -5.65 0.27 17.41
N ALA A 221 -4.76 -0.67 17.77
CA ALA A 221 -4.99 -1.57 18.90
C ALA A 221 -5.06 -0.83 20.25
N VAL A 222 -4.26 0.25 20.42
CA VAL A 222 -4.18 1.02 21.67
C VAL A 222 -5.25 2.11 21.72
N LEU A 223 -5.47 2.84 20.63
CA LEU A 223 -6.31 4.04 20.60
C LEU A 223 -7.72 3.79 20.03
N GLY A 224 -7.98 2.62 19.43
CA GLY A 224 -9.27 2.32 18.81
C GLY A 224 -9.62 3.28 17.66
N LEU A 225 -8.66 3.64 16.83
CA LEU A 225 -8.83 4.66 15.78
C LEU A 225 -9.92 4.32 14.77
N GLN A 226 -10.18 3.02 14.54
CA GLN A 226 -11.19 2.51 13.61
C GLN A 226 -12.61 2.49 14.21
N ALA A 227 -12.75 2.66 15.52
CA ALA A 227 -14.04 2.49 16.22
C ALA A 227 -15.14 3.44 15.74
N SER A 228 -14.78 4.61 15.21
CA SER A 228 -15.72 5.61 14.66
C SER A 228 -16.00 5.42 13.15
N ALA A 229 -15.25 4.56 12.45
CA ALA A 229 -15.47 4.33 11.04
C ALA A 229 -16.66 3.38 10.81
N PRO A 230 -17.53 3.66 9.84
CA PRO A 230 -18.68 2.81 9.52
C PRO A 230 -18.31 1.39 9.10
N HIS A 231 -17.15 1.23 8.44
CA HIS A 231 -16.66 -0.05 7.94
C HIS A 231 -15.25 -0.35 8.44
N PRO A 232 -14.83 -1.61 8.52
CA PRO A 232 -13.42 -1.95 8.68
C PRO A 232 -12.62 -1.44 7.47
N GLN A 233 -11.31 -1.37 7.64
CA GLN A 233 -10.40 -1.10 6.53
C GLN A 233 -10.51 -2.23 5.49
N ALA A 234 -10.54 -1.88 4.21
CA ALA A 234 -10.62 -2.83 3.10
C ALA A 234 -9.42 -2.67 2.16
N TYR A 235 -9.02 -3.79 1.56
CA TYR A 235 -7.82 -3.83 0.73
C TYR A 235 -8.03 -4.62 -0.56
N GLU A 236 -7.20 -4.28 -1.55
CA GLU A 236 -7.00 -5.07 -2.77
C GLU A 236 -5.54 -5.53 -2.84
N MET A 237 -5.30 -6.64 -3.52
CA MET A 237 -3.95 -7.09 -3.87
C MET A 237 -3.67 -6.78 -5.33
N GLY A 238 -2.72 -5.88 -5.58
CA GLY A 238 -2.25 -5.54 -6.91
C GLY A 238 -0.90 -6.17 -7.21
N VAL A 239 -0.79 -6.77 -8.39
CA VAL A 239 0.47 -7.22 -8.98
C VAL A 239 0.67 -6.55 -10.33
N LYS A 240 1.91 -6.25 -10.69
CA LYS A 240 2.22 -5.72 -12.02
C LYS A 240 3.56 -6.18 -12.52
N GLU A 241 3.66 -6.22 -13.83
CA GLU A 241 4.86 -6.46 -14.61
C GLU A 241 5.18 -5.24 -15.47
N ILE A 242 6.46 -4.97 -15.68
CA ILE A 242 6.94 -3.95 -16.61
C ILE A 242 7.70 -4.65 -17.72
N TRP A 243 7.27 -4.40 -18.94
CA TRP A 243 7.79 -5.01 -20.15
C TRP A 243 8.50 -3.99 -21.03
N GLU A 244 9.67 -4.31 -21.55
CA GLU A 244 10.24 -3.63 -22.71
C GLU A 244 9.62 -4.24 -23.95
N ILE A 245 8.91 -3.44 -24.75
CA ILE A 245 8.20 -3.89 -25.94
C ILE A 245 8.83 -3.30 -27.21
N PRO A 246 8.67 -3.94 -28.37
CA PRO A 246 9.12 -3.39 -29.63
C PRO A 246 8.53 -2.01 -29.90
N GLU A 247 9.32 -1.12 -30.49
CA GLU A 247 8.90 0.23 -30.87
C GLU A 247 7.64 0.20 -31.76
N GLY A 248 6.70 1.12 -31.49
CA GLY A 248 5.44 1.22 -32.23
C GLY A 248 4.41 0.13 -31.92
N ARG A 249 4.72 -0.85 -31.06
CA ARG A 249 3.79 -1.93 -30.69
C ARG A 249 2.54 -1.41 -29.98
N VAL A 250 2.70 -0.47 -29.07
CA VAL A 250 1.62 0.21 -28.35
C VAL A 250 1.85 1.72 -28.46
N PRO A 251 0.83 2.51 -28.82
CA PRO A 251 0.95 3.98 -28.91
C PRO A 251 1.39 4.62 -27.60
N GLU A 252 2.15 5.69 -27.68
CA GLU A 252 2.53 6.48 -26.49
C GLU A 252 1.30 7.05 -25.80
N GLY A 253 1.34 7.08 -24.46
CA GLY A 253 0.24 7.56 -23.64
C GLY A 253 -1.04 6.71 -23.70
N PHE A 254 -0.94 5.46 -24.18
CA PHE A 254 -2.05 4.52 -24.18
C PHE A 254 -2.32 4.02 -22.77
N VAL A 255 -3.61 4.02 -22.38
CA VAL A 255 -4.12 3.48 -21.12
C VAL A 255 -5.27 2.53 -21.39
N PHE A 256 -5.26 1.38 -20.71
CA PHE A 256 -6.30 0.37 -20.80
C PHE A 256 -6.70 -0.07 -19.39
N HIS A 257 -7.99 -0.18 -19.15
CA HIS A 257 -8.55 -0.79 -17.95
C HIS A 257 -9.54 -1.88 -18.34
N SER A 258 -9.61 -2.95 -17.54
CA SER A 258 -10.69 -3.92 -17.69
C SER A 258 -11.15 -4.47 -16.35
N THR A 259 -12.38 -5.02 -16.35
CA THR A 259 -12.95 -5.83 -15.27
C THR A 259 -13.57 -7.10 -15.87
N GLY A 260 -13.99 -8.04 -15.02
CA GLY A 260 -14.56 -9.33 -15.41
C GLY A 260 -13.47 -10.41 -15.52
N TRP A 261 -13.50 -11.20 -16.60
CA TRP A 261 -12.53 -12.30 -16.77
C TRP A 261 -11.08 -11.82 -16.58
N PRO A 262 -10.20 -12.60 -15.91
CA PRO A 262 -10.34 -13.98 -15.45
C PRO A 262 -11.02 -14.17 -14.08
N LEU A 263 -11.48 -13.10 -13.41
CA LEU A 263 -12.23 -13.23 -12.17
C LEU A 263 -13.58 -13.89 -12.41
N ALA A 264 -14.02 -14.69 -11.44
CA ALA A 264 -15.32 -15.31 -11.46
C ALA A 264 -16.43 -14.27 -11.21
N SER A 265 -17.66 -14.63 -11.58
CA SER A 265 -18.83 -13.81 -11.25
C SER A 265 -18.98 -13.70 -9.73
N GLY A 266 -19.01 -12.47 -9.22
CA GLY A 266 -19.07 -12.20 -7.78
C GLY A 266 -17.74 -11.86 -7.13
N GLU A 267 -16.65 -11.84 -7.88
CA GLU A 267 -15.36 -11.33 -7.46
C GLU A 267 -15.12 -9.92 -8.01
N ALA A 268 -14.54 -9.06 -7.18
CA ALA A 268 -14.19 -7.70 -7.56
C ALA A 268 -12.70 -7.58 -7.88
N GLY A 269 -12.40 -6.74 -8.89
CA GLY A 269 -11.04 -6.50 -9.34
C GLY A 269 -11.00 -6.10 -10.81
N GLY A 270 -9.78 -6.06 -11.36
CA GLY A 270 -9.59 -5.69 -12.75
C GLY A 270 -8.14 -5.51 -13.13
N SER A 271 -7.94 -5.15 -14.39
CA SER A 271 -6.61 -4.95 -14.95
C SER A 271 -6.34 -3.50 -15.32
N PHE A 272 -5.07 -3.19 -15.44
CA PHE A 272 -4.61 -1.94 -16.03
C PHE A 272 -3.39 -2.17 -16.93
N ILE A 273 -3.31 -1.42 -18.02
CA ILE A 273 -2.14 -1.34 -18.89
C ILE A 273 -1.88 0.13 -19.19
N TYR A 274 -0.63 0.57 -19.15
CA TYR A 274 -0.24 1.88 -19.65
C TYR A 274 1.18 1.89 -20.21
N ARG A 275 1.34 2.73 -21.25
CA ARG A 275 2.57 2.88 -21.99
C ARG A 275 3.42 3.98 -21.37
N MET A 276 4.56 3.59 -20.81
CA MET A 276 5.58 4.49 -20.28
C MET A 276 6.60 4.88 -21.35
N SER A 277 7.43 5.86 -21.06
CA SER A 277 8.58 6.24 -21.90
C SER A 277 9.57 5.07 -22.11
N GLY A 278 10.45 5.17 -23.10
CA GLY A 278 11.49 4.16 -23.36
C GLY A 278 10.96 2.80 -23.77
N ASN A 279 9.86 2.74 -24.54
CA ASN A 279 9.23 1.50 -25.01
C ASN A 279 8.82 0.52 -23.89
N ARG A 280 8.42 1.03 -22.72
CA ARG A 280 7.98 0.22 -21.58
C ARG A 280 6.47 0.16 -21.49
N LEU A 281 5.95 -1.02 -21.23
CA LEU A 281 4.52 -1.28 -21.03
C LEU A 281 4.32 -1.87 -19.64
N VAL A 282 3.52 -1.21 -18.84
CA VAL A 282 3.05 -1.75 -17.55
C VAL A 282 1.80 -2.58 -17.80
N VAL A 283 1.76 -3.78 -17.23
CA VAL A 283 0.59 -4.66 -17.22
C VAL A 283 0.35 -5.11 -15.79
N GLY A 284 -0.82 -4.81 -15.24
CA GLY A 284 -1.15 -5.17 -13.87
C GLY A 284 -2.55 -5.73 -13.71
N TYR A 285 -2.74 -6.43 -12.61
CA TYR A 285 -4.01 -6.99 -12.20
C TYR A 285 -4.23 -6.77 -10.70
N VAL A 286 -5.46 -6.46 -10.34
CA VAL A 286 -5.87 -6.20 -8.96
C VAL A 286 -7.03 -7.10 -8.60
N VAL A 287 -6.99 -7.70 -7.41
CA VAL A 287 -8.09 -8.51 -6.86
C VAL A 287 -8.49 -7.99 -5.49
N SER A 288 -9.78 -7.93 -5.21
CA SER A 288 -10.28 -7.52 -3.90
C SER A 288 -10.04 -8.62 -2.87
N LEU A 289 -9.62 -8.23 -1.66
CA LEU A 289 -9.35 -9.17 -0.58
C LEU A 289 -10.58 -9.48 0.29
N ASP A 290 -11.70 -8.79 0.09
CA ASP A 290 -12.99 -9.10 0.73
C ASP A 290 -13.76 -10.25 0.04
N THR A 291 -13.10 -10.97 -0.88
CA THR A 291 -13.67 -12.14 -1.55
C THR A 291 -13.84 -13.33 -0.61
N ALA A 292 -14.88 -14.13 -0.88
CA ALA A 292 -15.14 -15.40 -0.20
C ALA A 292 -14.27 -16.56 -0.72
N ASP A 293 -13.69 -16.43 -1.92
CA ASP A 293 -12.84 -17.47 -2.51
C ASP A 293 -11.56 -17.68 -1.69
N PRO A 294 -11.34 -18.89 -1.12
CA PRO A 294 -10.08 -19.21 -0.45
C PRO A 294 -8.88 -19.30 -1.42
N PHE A 295 -9.12 -19.42 -2.73
CA PHE A 295 -8.08 -19.61 -3.73
C PHE A 295 -7.88 -18.42 -4.68
N ILE A 296 -8.29 -17.23 -4.25
CA ILE A 296 -8.01 -16.00 -5.00
C ILE A 296 -6.49 -15.81 -5.18
N ASP A 297 -6.06 -15.53 -6.41
CA ASP A 297 -4.65 -15.39 -6.77
C ASP A 297 -4.46 -14.29 -7.82
N ALA A 298 -3.96 -13.13 -7.38
CA ALA A 298 -3.71 -11.98 -8.24
C ALA A 298 -2.67 -12.27 -9.33
N HIS A 299 -1.61 -13.05 -8.99
CA HIS A 299 -0.58 -13.42 -9.96
C HIS A 299 -1.17 -14.32 -11.06
N ARG A 300 -1.92 -15.35 -10.68
CA ARG A 300 -2.61 -16.22 -11.64
C ARG A 300 -3.54 -15.41 -12.55
N ALA A 301 -4.32 -14.49 -11.98
CA ALA A 301 -5.21 -13.61 -12.74
C ALA A 301 -4.42 -12.75 -13.75
N LEU A 302 -3.27 -12.19 -13.35
CA LEU A 302 -2.38 -11.46 -14.25
C LEU A 302 -1.87 -12.35 -15.40
N GLN A 303 -1.41 -13.58 -15.10
CA GLN A 303 -0.91 -14.51 -16.11
C GLN A 303 -2.00 -14.89 -17.11
N GLN A 304 -3.23 -15.17 -16.64
CA GLN A 304 -4.37 -15.44 -17.51
C GLN A 304 -4.73 -14.21 -18.35
N PHE A 305 -4.80 -13.02 -17.75
CA PHE A 305 -5.09 -11.77 -18.45
C PHE A 305 -4.16 -11.53 -19.63
N LYS A 306 -2.86 -11.83 -19.50
CA LYS A 306 -1.87 -11.70 -20.59
C LYS A 306 -2.15 -12.61 -21.80
N THR A 307 -2.98 -13.65 -21.65
CA THR A 307 -3.36 -14.53 -22.78
C THR A 307 -4.52 -13.99 -23.61
N HIS A 308 -5.27 -13.01 -23.08
CA HIS A 308 -6.45 -12.48 -23.76
C HIS A 308 -6.09 -11.84 -25.11
N PRO A 309 -6.88 -12.05 -26.20
CA PRO A 309 -6.59 -11.52 -27.54
C PRO A 309 -6.44 -9.99 -27.63
N GLN A 310 -6.99 -9.24 -26.69
CA GLN A 310 -6.79 -7.79 -26.61
C GLN A 310 -5.44 -7.40 -25.97
N VAL A 311 -4.76 -8.30 -25.29
CA VAL A 311 -3.55 -8.03 -24.49
C VAL A 311 -2.32 -8.73 -25.09
N ALA A 312 -2.44 -10.01 -25.42
CA ALA A 312 -1.34 -10.84 -25.90
C ALA A 312 -0.51 -10.19 -27.03
N PRO A 313 -1.13 -9.54 -28.06
CA PRO A 313 -0.38 -8.87 -29.12
C PRO A 313 0.47 -7.68 -28.63
N MET A 314 0.07 -7.02 -27.53
CA MET A 314 0.82 -5.89 -26.97
C MET A 314 2.18 -6.32 -26.40
N LEU A 315 2.28 -7.58 -25.95
CA LEU A 315 3.45 -8.18 -25.30
C LEU A 315 4.33 -8.99 -26.28
N GLU A 316 3.89 -9.19 -27.50
CA GLU A 316 4.62 -10.01 -28.49
C GLU A 316 5.99 -9.40 -28.83
N GLY A 317 7.05 -10.21 -28.67
CA GLY A 317 8.43 -9.77 -28.82
C GLY A 317 8.96 -8.91 -27.68
N GLY A 318 8.18 -8.74 -26.62
CA GLY A 318 8.57 -8.01 -25.42
C GLY A 318 9.43 -8.85 -24.48
N LYS A 319 10.14 -8.16 -23.57
CA LYS A 319 10.95 -8.72 -22.49
C LYS A 319 10.46 -8.17 -21.15
N LEU A 320 10.18 -9.06 -20.21
CA LEU A 320 9.87 -8.68 -18.83
C LEU A 320 11.13 -8.14 -18.13
N VAL A 321 11.03 -6.99 -17.48
CA VAL A 321 12.17 -6.33 -16.82
C VAL A 321 11.95 -6.05 -15.34
N GLN A 322 10.72 -5.93 -14.88
CA GLN A 322 10.42 -5.77 -13.45
C GLN A 322 9.05 -6.36 -13.11
N TYR A 323 8.94 -6.90 -11.91
CA TYR A 323 7.71 -7.38 -11.29
C TYR A 323 7.55 -6.78 -9.89
N GLY A 324 6.34 -6.74 -9.40
CA GLY A 324 6.08 -6.40 -8.00
C GLY A 324 4.64 -6.63 -7.59
N GLY A 325 4.41 -6.55 -6.29
CA GLY A 325 3.09 -6.71 -5.70
C GLY A 325 2.93 -5.90 -4.42
N LYS A 326 1.75 -5.32 -4.22
CA LYS A 326 1.42 -4.53 -3.03
C LYS A 326 -0.08 -4.58 -2.74
N ALA A 327 -0.43 -4.63 -1.46
CA ALA A 327 -1.79 -4.34 -1.06
C ALA A 327 -2.10 -2.84 -1.27
N LEU A 328 -3.33 -2.55 -1.65
CA LEU A 328 -3.86 -1.20 -1.87
C LEU A 328 -4.98 -0.95 -0.86
N ALA A 329 -4.96 0.18 -0.20
CA ALA A 329 -6.02 0.57 0.73
C ALA A 329 -7.21 1.11 -0.06
N ILE A 330 -8.38 0.45 0.00
CA ILE A 330 -9.57 0.83 -0.78
C ILE A 330 -10.79 1.17 0.08
N GLY A 331 -10.67 1.15 1.40
CA GLY A 331 -11.76 1.46 2.32
C GLY A 331 -12.28 2.90 2.20
N GLY A 332 -11.44 3.82 1.74
CA GLY A 332 -11.81 5.19 1.44
C GLY A 332 -12.55 5.88 2.60
N TRP A 333 -13.62 6.62 2.28
CA TRP A 333 -14.38 7.40 3.25
C TRP A 333 -14.97 6.57 4.42
N HIS A 334 -15.55 5.41 4.12
CA HIS A 334 -16.20 4.58 5.16
C HIS A 334 -15.20 3.76 5.98
N GLY A 335 -14.01 3.48 5.45
CA GLY A 335 -12.93 2.76 6.14
C GLY A 335 -11.89 3.68 6.79
N MET A 336 -12.06 5.01 6.71
CA MET A 336 -11.09 5.98 7.23
C MET A 336 -11.08 5.96 8.76
N PRO A 337 -9.91 5.70 9.40
CA PRO A 337 -9.77 5.78 10.84
C PRO A 337 -9.78 7.23 11.32
N ARG A 338 -9.81 7.46 12.63
CA ARG A 338 -9.52 8.76 13.23
C ARG A 338 -8.10 9.18 12.84
N LEU A 339 -7.97 10.36 12.23
CA LEU A 339 -6.73 10.81 11.59
C LEU A 339 -5.72 11.43 12.54
N ALA A 340 -6.17 11.96 13.68
CA ALA A 340 -5.34 12.66 14.66
C ALA A 340 -5.58 12.14 16.07
N PHE A 341 -4.54 12.16 16.89
CA PHE A 341 -4.53 11.75 18.29
C PHE A 341 -3.40 12.50 19.01
N ALA A 342 -3.34 12.41 20.34
CA ALA A 342 -2.31 13.12 21.11
C ALA A 342 -0.90 12.70 20.68
N GLY A 343 -0.11 13.66 20.18
CA GLY A 343 1.25 13.47 19.70
C GLY A 343 1.37 12.83 18.30
N GLY A 344 0.27 12.65 17.53
CA GLY A 344 0.44 12.06 16.20
C GLY A 344 -0.73 12.20 15.22
N MET A 345 -0.42 11.90 13.95
CA MET A 345 -1.36 11.92 12.82
C MET A 345 -1.11 10.78 11.85
N LEU A 346 -2.18 10.28 11.18
CA LEU A 346 -2.11 9.32 10.08
C LEU A 346 -2.30 10.03 8.74
N VAL A 347 -1.49 9.67 7.72
CA VAL A 347 -1.60 10.22 6.37
C VAL A 347 -1.54 9.13 5.29
N GLY A 348 -2.03 9.44 4.10
CA GLY A 348 -1.95 8.57 2.93
C GLY A 348 -2.74 7.25 3.09
N ASP A 349 -2.18 6.15 2.60
CA ASP A 349 -2.86 4.85 2.63
C ASP A 349 -3.00 4.28 4.05
N SER A 350 -2.18 4.71 5.02
CA SER A 350 -2.38 4.40 6.45
C SER A 350 -3.71 4.96 6.97
N ALA A 351 -4.21 6.02 6.33
CA ALA A 351 -5.48 6.68 6.60
C ALA A 351 -6.57 6.33 5.57
N GLN A 352 -6.40 5.32 4.73
CA GLN A 352 -7.35 4.90 3.68
C GLN A 352 -7.66 6.00 2.65
N MET A 353 -6.70 6.89 2.34
CA MET A 353 -6.89 8.02 1.43
C MET A 353 -6.78 7.60 -0.04
N VAL A 354 -7.62 6.65 -0.47
CA VAL A 354 -7.66 6.13 -1.84
C VAL A 354 -9.09 6.19 -2.38
N ASN A 355 -9.22 6.70 -3.60
CA ASN A 355 -10.47 6.68 -4.36
C ASN A 355 -10.50 5.44 -5.26
N ALA A 356 -11.15 4.37 -4.81
CA ALA A 356 -11.27 3.12 -5.54
C ALA A 356 -11.97 3.30 -6.91
N ALA A 357 -12.92 4.23 -7.05
CA ALA A 357 -13.60 4.49 -8.32
C ALA A 357 -12.64 5.04 -9.39
N ARG A 358 -11.70 5.88 -9.00
CA ARG A 358 -10.70 6.48 -9.89
C ARG A 358 -9.41 5.66 -9.99
N LEU A 359 -9.26 4.63 -9.16
CA LEU A 359 -8.02 3.85 -9.00
C LEU A 359 -6.82 4.78 -8.65
N LYS A 360 -7.05 5.77 -7.80
CA LYS A 360 -6.08 6.83 -7.48
C LYS A 360 -6.07 7.15 -5.97
N GLY A 361 -4.86 7.15 -5.39
CA GLY A 361 -4.63 7.50 -3.99
C GLY A 361 -3.53 8.54 -3.80
N ILE A 362 -2.53 8.59 -4.70
CA ILE A 362 -1.33 9.43 -4.53
C ILE A 362 -1.70 10.89 -4.26
N HIS A 363 -2.53 11.50 -5.10
CA HIS A 363 -2.96 12.91 -4.97
C HIS A 363 -3.75 13.17 -3.68
N LEU A 364 -4.53 12.19 -3.21
CA LEU A 364 -5.30 12.31 -1.96
C LEU A 364 -4.37 12.22 -0.74
N GLY A 365 -3.42 11.29 -0.75
CA GLY A 365 -2.39 11.20 0.28
C GLY A 365 -1.51 12.45 0.33
N MET A 366 -1.12 12.99 -0.82
CA MET A 366 -0.39 14.27 -0.91
C MET A 366 -1.21 15.43 -0.35
N LYS A 367 -2.54 15.50 -0.65
CA LYS A 367 -3.40 16.53 -0.04
C LYS A 367 -3.51 16.35 1.48
N GLY A 368 -3.56 15.10 1.97
CA GLY A 368 -3.43 14.81 3.40
C GLY A 368 -2.15 15.37 3.98
N GLY A 369 -1.01 15.18 3.28
CA GLY A 369 0.28 15.76 3.66
C GLY A 369 0.27 17.29 3.71
N LEU A 370 -0.35 17.97 2.72
CA LEU A 370 -0.50 19.43 2.73
C LEU A 370 -1.27 19.92 3.98
N CYS A 371 -2.40 19.29 4.28
CA CYS A 371 -3.21 19.65 5.46
C CYS A 371 -2.48 19.34 6.78
N ALA A 372 -1.73 18.23 6.84
CA ALA A 372 -0.91 17.89 8.00
C ALA A 372 0.18 18.94 8.25
N ALA A 373 0.86 19.41 7.20
CA ALA A 373 1.90 20.44 7.30
C ALA A 373 1.38 21.78 7.83
N GLU A 374 0.17 22.19 7.39
CA GLU A 374 -0.48 23.40 7.88
C GLU A 374 -0.79 23.29 9.39
N THR A 375 -1.30 22.14 9.82
CA THR A 375 -1.57 21.87 11.26
C THR A 375 -0.27 21.78 12.06
N LEU A 376 0.80 21.17 11.52
CA LEU A 376 2.11 21.09 12.17
C LEU A 376 2.72 22.47 12.41
N LEU A 377 2.62 23.40 11.45
CA LEU A 377 3.09 24.77 11.63
C LEU A 377 2.38 25.44 12.81
N GLU A 378 1.04 25.30 12.89
CA GLU A 378 0.26 25.89 13.98
C GLU A 378 0.61 25.25 15.34
N ALA A 379 0.76 23.91 15.37
CA ALA A 379 1.15 23.18 16.57
C ALA A 379 2.54 23.55 17.07
N LEU A 380 3.52 23.70 16.17
CA LEU A 380 4.88 24.16 16.49
C LEU A 380 4.87 25.59 17.02
N ALA A 381 4.13 26.49 16.39
CA ALA A 381 4.04 27.89 16.81
C ALA A 381 3.35 28.06 18.19
N ALA A 382 2.37 27.21 18.49
CA ALA A 382 1.66 27.19 19.76
C ALA A 382 2.31 26.32 20.84
N GLU A 383 3.30 25.49 20.48
CA GLU A 383 3.89 24.44 21.31
C GLU A 383 2.82 23.49 21.92
N ASP A 384 1.73 23.25 21.15
CA ASP A 384 0.60 22.40 21.54
C ASP A 384 0.41 21.25 20.57
N PHE A 385 0.69 20.03 21.04
CA PHE A 385 0.60 18.77 20.29
C PHE A 385 -0.48 17.85 20.87
N SER A 386 -1.46 18.44 21.57
CA SER A 386 -2.63 17.72 22.08
C SER A 386 -3.51 17.21 20.92
N GLU A 387 -4.35 16.22 21.20
CA GLU A 387 -5.34 15.74 20.24
C GLU A 387 -6.24 16.89 19.74
N ALA A 388 -6.65 17.81 20.63
CA ALA A 388 -7.51 18.94 20.26
C ALA A 388 -6.84 19.89 19.25
N SER A 389 -5.54 20.15 19.41
CA SER A 389 -4.76 20.95 18.45
C SER A 389 -4.59 20.23 17.13
N LEU A 390 -4.24 18.93 17.14
CA LEU A 390 -3.98 18.15 15.94
C LEU A 390 -5.27 17.75 15.19
N GLN A 391 -6.44 17.79 15.82
CA GLN A 391 -7.75 17.49 15.19
C GLN A 391 -8.07 18.43 14.02
N ARG A 392 -7.51 19.63 13.98
CA ARG A 392 -7.61 20.58 12.85
C ARG A 392 -7.17 19.96 11.53
N TYR A 393 -6.19 19.06 11.55
CA TYR A 393 -5.80 18.28 10.37
C TYR A 393 -6.96 17.48 9.80
N SER A 394 -7.69 16.75 10.66
CA SER A 394 -8.85 15.96 10.22
C SER A 394 -9.93 16.86 9.60
N GLU A 395 -10.23 17.98 10.24
CA GLU A 395 -11.23 18.95 9.77
C GLU A 395 -10.82 19.55 8.41
N ALA A 396 -9.57 20.01 8.29
CA ALA A 396 -9.02 20.58 7.07
C ALA A 396 -9.04 19.57 5.91
N PHE A 397 -8.62 18.31 6.15
CA PHE A 397 -8.64 17.27 5.12
C PHE A 397 -10.06 16.95 4.66
N LEU A 398 -11.00 16.72 5.60
CA LEU A 398 -12.39 16.39 5.27
C LEU A 398 -13.12 17.54 4.55
N ALA A 399 -12.80 18.79 4.87
CA ALA A 399 -13.33 19.97 4.18
C ALA A 399 -12.69 20.20 2.81
N SER A 400 -11.49 19.67 2.56
CA SER A 400 -10.74 19.86 1.31
C SER A 400 -11.42 19.20 0.09
N TRP A 401 -10.95 19.51 -1.10
CA TRP A 401 -11.39 18.85 -2.33
C TRP A 401 -11.13 17.34 -2.30
N ALA A 402 -10.08 16.87 -1.61
CA ALA A 402 -9.74 15.45 -1.47
C ALA A 402 -10.75 14.71 -0.58
N GLY A 403 -11.12 15.30 0.57
CA GLY A 403 -12.18 14.77 1.42
C GLY A 403 -13.52 14.70 0.70
N GLN A 404 -13.86 15.74 -0.08
CA GLN A 404 -15.10 15.76 -0.89
C GLN A 404 -15.07 14.73 -2.03
N GLU A 405 -13.90 14.48 -2.64
CA GLU A 405 -13.72 13.43 -3.65
C GLU A 405 -13.96 12.04 -3.04
N LEU A 406 -13.36 11.73 -1.88
CA LEU A 406 -13.59 10.48 -1.16
C LEU A 406 -15.06 10.30 -0.76
N LYS A 407 -15.70 11.36 -0.26
CA LYS A 407 -17.11 11.33 0.10
C LYS A 407 -18.03 11.00 -1.08
N ARG A 408 -17.70 11.50 -2.28
CA ARG A 408 -18.44 11.17 -3.50
C ARG A 408 -18.23 9.74 -3.99
N ALA A 409 -17.08 9.14 -3.70
CA ALA A 409 -16.74 7.77 -4.07
C ALA A 409 -17.09 6.73 -3.00
N ARG A 410 -17.63 7.13 -1.84
CA ARG A 410 -17.73 6.32 -0.61
C ARG A 410 -18.42 4.97 -0.73
N ASN A 411 -19.33 4.82 -1.68
CA ASN A 411 -20.08 3.59 -1.90
C ASN A 411 -19.62 2.78 -3.11
N PHE A 412 -18.60 3.23 -3.84
CA PHE A 412 -18.16 2.58 -5.08
C PHE A 412 -17.72 1.15 -4.83
N HIS A 413 -16.79 0.94 -3.90
CA HIS A 413 -16.27 -0.39 -3.57
C HIS A 413 -17.39 -1.33 -3.12
N HIS A 414 -18.19 -0.93 -2.13
CA HIS A 414 -19.29 -1.78 -1.61
C HIS A 414 -20.38 -2.09 -2.64
N THR A 415 -20.58 -1.20 -3.59
CA THR A 415 -21.54 -1.44 -4.69
C THR A 415 -21.05 -2.54 -5.63
N LEU A 416 -19.73 -2.65 -5.82
CA LEU A 416 -19.10 -3.59 -6.74
C LEU A 416 -18.45 -4.80 -6.06
N ALA A 417 -18.51 -4.91 -4.74
CA ALA A 417 -17.87 -5.98 -3.95
C ALA A 417 -18.27 -7.40 -4.40
N HIS A 418 -19.45 -7.55 -5.03
CA HIS A 418 -19.93 -8.81 -5.58
C HIS A 418 -19.95 -8.79 -7.13
N GLY A 419 -19.05 -8.06 -7.73
CA GLY A 419 -18.91 -7.91 -9.18
C GLY A 419 -19.97 -7.00 -9.84
N LEU A 420 -19.86 -6.85 -11.16
CA LEU A 420 -20.74 -5.98 -11.93
C LEU A 420 -22.06 -6.68 -12.26
N THR A 421 -23.04 -6.59 -11.36
CA THR A 421 -24.41 -7.07 -11.56
C THR A 421 -25.33 -5.94 -12.06
N PRO A 422 -26.52 -6.24 -12.66
CA PRO A 422 -27.50 -5.20 -13.02
C PRO A 422 -27.89 -4.29 -11.85
N LEU A 423 -28.04 -4.86 -10.64
CA LEU A 423 -28.34 -4.11 -9.42
C LEU A 423 -27.16 -3.22 -8.99
N ALA A 424 -25.93 -3.72 -9.09
CA ALA A 424 -24.72 -2.95 -8.84
C ALA A 424 -24.62 -1.78 -9.84
N GLY A 425 -24.89 -2.01 -11.12
CA GLY A 425 -24.94 -0.95 -12.14
C GLY A 425 -25.99 0.11 -11.84
N LEU A 426 -27.19 -0.27 -11.38
CA LEU A 426 -28.22 0.68 -10.97
C LEU A 426 -27.80 1.50 -9.75
N LYS A 427 -27.26 0.87 -8.71
CA LYS A 427 -26.74 1.56 -7.52
C LYS A 427 -25.58 2.51 -7.86
N LEU A 428 -24.68 2.09 -8.76
CA LEU A 428 -23.59 2.93 -9.25
C LEU A 428 -24.14 4.18 -9.97
N GLY A 429 -25.16 4.01 -10.84
CA GLY A 429 -25.85 5.12 -11.49
C GLY A 429 -26.47 6.10 -10.49
N ILE A 430 -27.14 5.60 -9.46
CA ILE A 430 -27.70 6.43 -8.38
C ILE A 430 -26.56 7.16 -7.64
N SER A 431 -25.49 6.46 -7.29
CA SER A 431 -24.33 7.02 -6.61
C SER A 431 -23.72 8.19 -7.39
N LEU A 432 -23.56 8.04 -8.70
CA LEU A 432 -23.02 9.10 -9.56
C LEU A 432 -23.93 10.36 -9.60
N LEU A 433 -25.24 10.18 -9.63
CA LEU A 433 -26.21 11.29 -9.68
C LEU A 433 -26.43 11.93 -8.30
N ALA A 434 -26.32 11.16 -7.21
CA ALA A 434 -26.62 11.59 -5.85
C ALA A 434 -25.37 11.93 -5.01
N GLY A 435 -24.24 12.28 -5.66
CA GLY A 435 -23.04 12.70 -4.97
C GLY A 435 -22.44 11.61 -4.04
N GLY A 436 -22.52 10.35 -4.49
CA GLY A 436 -21.99 9.20 -3.79
C GLY A 436 -23.01 8.44 -2.95
N TRP A 437 -24.21 8.96 -2.72
CA TRP A 437 -25.25 8.29 -1.92
C TRP A 437 -25.88 7.10 -2.66
N VAL A 438 -26.17 6.04 -1.90
CA VAL A 438 -26.97 4.90 -2.36
C VAL A 438 -27.99 4.48 -1.29
N PRO A 439 -29.15 3.88 -1.68
CA PRO A 439 -30.09 3.34 -0.70
C PRO A 439 -29.44 2.29 0.19
N GLY A 440 -29.62 2.43 1.53
CA GLY A 440 -29.12 1.48 2.52
C GLY A 440 -27.68 1.71 2.98
N GLU A 441 -27.06 2.86 2.64
CA GLU A 441 -25.72 3.19 3.16
C GLU A 441 -25.75 3.55 4.67
N PRO A 442 -24.62 3.28 5.40
CA PRO A 442 -23.35 2.80 4.89
C PRO A 442 -23.32 1.31 4.49
N GLY A 443 -24.38 0.54 4.71
CA GLY A 443 -24.40 -0.91 4.51
C GLY A 443 -23.57 -1.65 5.57
N HIS A 444 -23.32 -2.94 5.33
CA HIS A 444 -22.51 -3.78 6.22
C HIS A 444 -21.30 -4.32 5.46
N ALA A 445 -20.13 -4.21 6.06
CA ALA A 445 -18.90 -4.78 5.54
C ALA A 445 -18.21 -5.63 6.62
N ARG A 446 -17.46 -6.64 6.19
CA ARG A 446 -16.64 -7.50 7.04
C ARG A 446 -15.17 -7.26 6.78
N GLU A 447 -14.33 -7.57 7.76
CA GLU A 447 -12.88 -7.59 7.54
C GLU A 447 -12.53 -8.60 6.43
N ASP A 448 -11.53 -8.28 5.61
CA ASP A 448 -11.10 -9.10 4.46
C ASP A 448 -10.78 -10.55 4.84
N ALA A 449 -10.09 -10.76 5.98
CA ALA A 449 -9.81 -12.10 6.50
C ALA A 449 -11.09 -12.89 6.82
N ALA A 450 -12.10 -12.22 7.40
CA ALA A 450 -13.36 -12.81 7.81
C ALA A 450 -14.29 -13.15 6.62
N CYS A 451 -14.01 -12.65 5.43
CA CYS A 451 -14.74 -12.97 4.22
C CYS A 451 -14.39 -14.36 3.67
N THR A 452 -13.20 -14.90 3.96
CA THR A 452 -12.73 -16.18 3.41
C THR A 452 -13.54 -17.36 3.91
N GLU A 453 -14.25 -18.03 3.01
CA GLU A 453 -15.07 -19.18 3.32
C GLU A 453 -14.26 -20.49 3.31
N THR A 454 -14.86 -21.59 3.82
CA THR A 454 -14.29 -22.94 3.67
C THR A 454 -14.45 -23.43 2.24
N THR A 455 -13.59 -24.38 1.82
CA THR A 455 -13.70 -25.00 0.49
C THR A 455 -15.04 -25.69 0.29
N GLU A 456 -15.62 -26.27 1.34
CA GLU A 456 -16.96 -26.89 1.30
C GLU A 456 -18.04 -25.86 0.98
N ARG A 457 -18.00 -24.69 1.65
CA ARG A 457 -19.02 -23.66 1.49
C ARG A 457 -18.91 -22.92 0.16
N PHE A 458 -17.70 -22.64 -0.29
CA PHE A 458 -17.47 -21.88 -1.52
C PHE A 458 -17.50 -22.77 -2.78
N HIS A 459 -16.79 -23.91 -2.75
CA HIS A 459 -16.64 -24.82 -3.89
C HIS A 459 -17.56 -26.06 -3.81
N GLY A 460 -18.37 -26.20 -2.77
CA GLY A 460 -19.31 -27.31 -2.59
C GLY A 460 -18.64 -28.64 -2.18
N LYS A 461 -17.33 -28.66 -1.90
CA LYS A 461 -16.59 -29.86 -1.50
C LYS A 461 -15.53 -29.52 -0.45
N ALA A 462 -15.55 -30.27 0.65
CA ALA A 462 -14.59 -30.14 1.72
C ALA A 462 -13.18 -30.63 1.32
N GLY A 463 -12.15 -30.00 1.89
CA GLY A 463 -10.77 -30.44 1.80
C GLY A 463 -10.11 -30.26 0.43
N LEU A 464 -10.71 -29.48 -0.47
CA LEU A 464 -10.08 -29.11 -1.74
C LEU A 464 -8.78 -28.33 -1.52
N LYS A 465 -7.86 -28.50 -2.45
CA LYS A 465 -6.59 -27.78 -2.53
C LYS A 465 -6.59 -26.88 -3.77
N PRO A 466 -5.72 -25.86 -3.82
CA PRO A 466 -5.66 -24.95 -4.96
C PRO A 466 -5.54 -25.67 -6.31
N GLY A 467 -4.74 -26.73 -6.40
CA GLY A 467 -4.55 -27.51 -7.61
C GLY A 467 -5.80 -28.31 -8.07
N ASP A 468 -6.73 -28.60 -7.17
CA ASP A 468 -7.96 -29.31 -7.50
C ASP A 468 -8.97 -28.40 -8.23
N VAL A 469 -8.92 -27.11 -7.95
CA VAL A 469 -9.84 -26.08 -8.48
C VAL A 469 -9.21 -25.29 -9.62
N ASN A 470 -7.96 -24.93 -9.45
CA ASN A 470 -7.18 -24.11 -10.37
C ASN A 470 -6.16 -24.98 -11.12
N PRO A 471 -6.49 -25.56 -12.28
CA PRO A 471 -5.54 -26.36 -13.04
C PRO A 471 -4.31 -25.51 -13.40
N GLY A 472 -3.13 -26.12 -13.39
CA GLY A 472 -1.87 -25.45 -13.66
C GLY A 472 -1.87 -24.70 -14.98
N LEU A 473 -1.35 -23.48 -14.98
CA LEU A 473 -1.02 -22.76 -16.21
C LEU A 473 0.26 -23.38 -16.82
N LYS A 474 0.32 -23.41 -18.15
CA LYS A 474 1.57 -23.78 -18.84
C LYS A 474 2.42 -22.54 -18.96
N PHE A 475 3.36 -22.39 -18.05
CA PHE A 475 4.35 -21.31 -18.10
C PHE A 475 5.36 -21.58 -19.21
N ASP A 476 5.63 -20.59 -20.04
CA ASP A 476 6.56 -20.67 -21.19
C ASP A 476 7.87 -19.93 -20.93
N GLY A 477 7.98 -19.23 -19.80
CA GLY A 477 9.15 -18.42 -19.44
C GLY A 477 9.37 -17.19 -20.34
N GLN A 478 8.41 -16.89 -21.22
CA GLN A 478 8.47 -15.77 -22.16
C GLN A 478 7.34 -14.77 -21.89
N ARG A 479 6.09 -15.22 -22.01
CA ARG A 479 4.91 -14.41 -21.71
C ARG A 479 4.25 -14.82 -20.40
N LEU A 480 4.19 -16.11 -20.12
CA LEU A 480 3.65 -16.65 -18.87
C LEU A 480 4.81 -17.03 -17.94
N ILE A 481 4.92 -16.31 -16.85
CA ILE A 481 6.04 -16.33 -15.92
C ILE A 481 5.61 -16.97 -14.60
N THR A 482 6.46 -17.80 -13.99
CA THR A 482 6.18 -18.36 -12.65
C THR A 482 6.31 -17.31 -11.57
N LYS A 483 5.70 -17.54 -10.39
CA LYS A 483 5.85 -16.61 -9.25
C LYS A 483 7.31 -16.42 -8.85
N LEU A 484 8.12 -17.46 -8.87
CA LEU A 484 9.53 -17.39 -8.47
C LEU A 484 10.38 -16.60 -9.48
N ASP A 485 10.14 -16.79 -10.79
CA ASP A 485 10.84 -16.01 -11.81
C ASP A 485 10.45 -14.52 -11.72
N ASP A 486 9.19 -14.24 -11.43
CA ASP A 486 8.71 -12.87 -11.22
C ASP A 486 9.33 -12.24 -9.95
N VAL A 487 9.42 -12.97 -8.84
CA VAL A 487 10.04 -12.49 -7.59
C VAL A 487 11.51 -12.12 -7.79
N TYR A 488 12.25 -12.88 -8.60
CA TYR A 488 13.62 -12.53 -8.98
C TYR A 488 13.70 -11.12 -9.59
N LEU A 489 12.72 -10.74 -10.44
CA LEU A 489 12.64 -9.43 -11.08
C LEU A 489 12.11 -8.31 -10.16
N ALA A 490 11.63 -8.65 -8.96
CA ALA A 490 11.31 -7.65 -7.93
C ALA A 490 12.56 -7.13 -7.22
N GLY A 491 13.73 -7.72 -7.46
CA GLY A 491 15.00 -7.32 -6.84
C GLY A 491 14.99 -7.47 -5.32
N VAL A 492 14.29 -8.50 -4.82
CA VAL A 492 14.15 -8.72 -3.39
C VAL A 492 15.50 -9.07 -2.77
N MET A 493 15.86 -8.35 -1.72
CA MET A 493 17.07 -8.61 -0.93
C MET A 493 16.73 -8.63 0.55
N HIS A 494 16.91 -9.78 1.19
CA HIS A 494 16.79 -9.96 2.64
C HIS A 494 18.06 -10.60 3.19
N ASP A 495 18.47 -10.19 4.37
CA ASP A 495 19.45 -10.95 5.14
C ASP A 495 18.78 -12.22 5.67
N GLU A 496 19.18 -13.38 5.16
CA GLU A 496 18.63 -14.68 5.58
C GLU A 496 19.03 -15.08 7.00
N HIS A 497 20.03 -14.42 7.56
CA HIS A 497 20.51 -14.64 8.93
C HIS A 497 19.80 -13.75 9.96
N GLN A 498 18.70 -13.09 9.62
CA GLN A 498 17.86 -12.34 10.55
C GLN A 498 16.61 -13.14 10.97
N PRO A 499 15.94 -12.78 12.07
CA PRO A 499 14.65 -13.37 12.41
C PRO A 499 13.63 -13.14 11.29
N SER A 500 12.83 -14.16 10.96
CA SER A 500 11.75 -13.99 10.00
C SER A 500 10.84 -12.82 10.41
N HIS A 501 10.58 -11.90 9.49
CA HIS A 501 9.64 -10.79 9.68
C HIS A 501 8.17 -11.23 9.51
N LEU A 502 7.94 -12.48 9.13
CA LEU A 502 6.62 -13.11 9.05
C LEU A 502 6.45 -14.04 10.25
N LYS A 503 5.54 -13.67 11.16
CA LYS A 503 5.36 -14.38 12.43
C LYS A 503 4.12 -15.27 12.38
N ILE A 504 4.25 -16.52 12.84
CA ILE A 504 3.12 -17.39 13.17
C ILE A 504 2.83 -17.20 14.65
N VAL A 505 1.70 -16.56 14.96
CA VAL A 505 1.42 -16.09 16.33
C VAL A 505 0.50 -17.01 17.14
N LYS A 506 -0.16 -17.99 16.48
CA LYS A 506 -1.08 -18.94 17.14
C LYS A 506 -0.65 -20.41 16.99
N GLY A 507 0.56 -20.66 16.43
CA GLY A 507 1.11 -21.98 16.21
C GLY A 507 0.78 -22.64 14.87
N ASP A 508 1.56 -23.65 14.50
CA ASP A 508 1.44 -24.39 13.24
C ASP A 508 0.14 -25.21 13.16
N GLU A 509 -0.38 -25.66 14.29
CA GLU A 509 -1.64 -26.42 14.36
C GLU A 509 -2.82 -25.65 13.79
N VAL A 510 -2.84 -24.32 13.94
CA VAL A 510 -3.86 -23.45 13.33
C VAL A 510 -3.71 -23.41 11.80
N CYS A 511 -2.48 -23.37 11.30
CA CYS A 511 -2.20 -23.45 9.86
C CYS A 511 -2.61 -24.81 9.28
N VAL A 512 -2.35 -25.91 9.99
CA VAL A 512 -2.75 -27.28 9.61
C VAL A 512 -4.27 -27.41 9.56
N ALA A 513 -4.99 -26.87 10.54
CA ALA A 513 -6.46 -26.83 10.54
C ALA A 513 -7.02 -25.99 9.39
N CYS A 514 -6.40 -24.84 9.11
CA CYS A 514 -6.74 -24.00 7.96
C CYS A 514 -6.52 -24.74 6.63
N TYR A 515 -5.42 -25.49 6.49
CA TYR A 515 -5.17 -26.34 5.32
C TYR A 515 -6.25 -27.39 5.14
N ALA A 516 -6.72 -28.02 6.21
CA ALA A 516 -7.78 -29.01 6.13
C ALA A 516 -9.14 -28.43 5.70
N THR A 517 -9.46 -27.21 6.11
CA THR A 517 -10.79 -26.61 5.92
C THR A 517 -10.85 -25.61 4.76
N LYS A 518 -9.78 -24.83 4.54
CA LYS A 518 -9.71 -23.74 3.56
C LYS A 518 -8.60 -23.94 2.51
N GLY A 519 -7.85 -25.07 2.57
CA GLY A 519 -6.79 -25.40 1.61
C GLY A 519 -5.51 -24.54 1.71
N ALA A 520 -5.27 -23.88 2.85
CA ALA A 520 -4.18 -22.92 3.07
C ALA A 520 -4.12 -21.79 2.03
N PRO A 521 -5.04 -20.83 2.10
CA PRO A 521 -5.13 -19.71 1.12
C PRO A 521 -3.82 -18.94 0.92
N CYS A 522 -2.95 -18.87 1.97
CA CYS A 522 -1.66 -18.19 1.90
C CYS A 522 -0.71 -18.75 0.84
N THR A 523 -0.84 -20.02 0.47
CA THR A 523 -0.02 -20.65 -0.58
C THR A 523 -0.35 -20.14 -1.99
N VAL A 524 -1.51 -19.51 -2.16
CA VAL A 524 -1.98 -18.96 -3.46
C VAL A 524 -2.09 -17.45 -3.48
N PHE A 525 -2.70 -16.80 -2.49
CA PHE A 525 -2.83 -15.35 -2.50
C PHE A 525 -1.48 -14.63 -2.35
N CYS A 526 -0.44 -15.30 -1.82
CA CYS A 526 0.89 -14.71 -1.77
C CYS A 526 1.46 -14.57 -3.20
N PRO A 527 1.80 -13.35 -3.64
CA PRO A 527 2.29 -13.13 -5.00
C PRO A 527 3.76 -13.54 -5.17
N ALA A 528 4.41 -13.96 -4.08
CA ALA A 528 5.84 -14.23 -4.02
C ALA A 528 6.17 -15.66 -3.55
N GLN A 529 5.18 -16.55 -3.51
CA GLN A 529 5.35 -17.97 -3.12
C GLN A 529 6.15 -18.15 -1.82
N VAL A 530 5.76 -17.39 -0.78
CA VAL A 530 6.45 -17.40 0.52
C VAL A 530 6.04 -18.59 1.39
N TYR A 531 4.82 -19.13 1.21
CA TYR A 531 4.22 -20.14 2.10
C TYR A 531 4.09 -21.48 1.40
N GLU A 532 4.58 -22.53 2.06
CA GLU A 532 4.43 -23.91 1.62
C GLU A 532 3.95 -24.78 2.79
N MET A 533 3.09 -25.77 2.49
CA MET A 533 2.62 -26.73 3.50
C MET A 533 3.48 -27.97 3.43
N HIS A 534 4.20 -28.24 4.51
CA HIS A 534 5.13 -29.37 4.60
C HIS A 534 4.51 -30.58 5.28
N PRO A 535 4.61 -31.77 4.67
CA PRO A 535 4.24 -33.01 5.30
C PRO A 535 5.29 -33.48 6.33
N ASP A 536 4.84 -34.29 7.29
CA ASP A 536 5.71 -35.11 8.14
C ASP A 536 6.21 -36.36 7.39
N ASP A 537 6.98 -37.19 8.07
CA ASP A 537 7.51 -38.46 7.53
C ASP A 537 6.43 -39.46 7.12
N GLN A 538 5.19 -39.25 7.53
CA GLN A 538 4.03 -40.07 7.19
C GLN A 538 3.22 -39.47 6.03
N GLY A 539 3.67 -38.34 5.47
CA GLY A 539 2.98 -37.62 4.39
C GLY A 539 1.79 -36.79 4.84
N LYS A 540 1.58 -36.61 6.15
CA LYS A 540 0.54 -35.75 6.70
C LYS A 540 1.10 -34.34 6.87
N VAL A 541 0.37 -33.33 6.42
CA VAL A 541 0.79 -31.92 6.63
C VAL A 541 0.92 -31.62 8.11
N ALA A 542 2.09 -31.18 8.53
CA ALA A 542 2.46 -30.97 9.92
C ALA A 542 2.80 -29.52 10.25
N ARG A 543 3.24 -28.73 9.27
CA ARG A 543 3.65 -27.33 9.49
C ARG A 543 3.52 -26.48 8.21
N VAL A 544 3.57 -25.17 8.39
CA VAL A 544 3.81 -24.22 7.31
C VAL A 544 5.30 -23.83 7.28
N GLU A 545 5.90 -23.87 6.10
CA GLU A 545 7.24 -23.32 5.86
C GLU A 545 7.13 -21.93 5.26
N ILE A 546 8.02 -21.03 5.68
CA ILE A 546 8.00 -19.61 5.30
C ILE A 546 9.35 -19.24 4.67
N ALA A 547 9.38 -19.16 3.34
CA ALA A 547 10.51 -18.63 2.58
C ALA A 547 10.49 -17.09 2.61
N PHE A 548 10.77 -16.50 3.77
CA PHE A 548 10.65 -15.05 3.96
C PHE A 548 11.58 -14.23 3.08
N SER A 549 12.68 -14.81 2.60
CA SER A 549 13.59 -14.17 1.63
C SER A 549 12.91 -13.80 0.31
N ASN A 550 11.81 -14.48 -0.06
CA ASN A 550 11.02 -14.14 -1.25
C ASN A 550 10.03 -12.97 -1.03
N CYS A 551 9.88 -12.50 0.22
CA CYS A 551 8.80 -11.57 0.57
C CYS A 551 8.96 -10.19 -0.07
N VAL A 552 8.00 -9.78 -0.90
CA VAL A 552 7.94 -8.45 -1.55
C VAL A 552 7.27 -7.38 -0.67
N HIS A 553 7.08 -7.61 0.61
CA HIS A 553 6.45 -6.69 1.57
C HIS A 553 5.03 -6.22 1.17
N CYS A 554 4.26 -7.04 0.45
CA CYS A 554 2.91 -6.69 0.02
C CYS A 554 1.89 -6.66 1.16
N LYS A 555 2.15 -7.36 2.28
CA LYS A 555 1.31 -7.48 3.48
C LYS A 555 -0.03 -8.22 3.28
N THR A 556 -0.27 -8.82 2.14
CA THR A 556 -1.51 -9.57 1.87
C THR A 556 -1.77 -10.67 2.90
N CYS A 557 -0.72 -11.35 3.37
CA CYS A 557 -0.83 -12.40 4.39
C CYS A 557 -1.36 -11.87 5.73
N ASP A 558 -0.93 -10.70 6.16
CA ASP A 558 -1.40 -10.03 7.38
C ASP A 558 -2.85 -9.55 7.25
N ILE A 559 -3.28 -9.21 6.04
CA ILE A 559 -4.64 -8.75 5.75
C ILE A 559 -5.60 -9.94 5.60
N LYS A 560 -5.22 -10.95 4.81
CA LYS A 560 -6.13 -12.00 4.29
C LYS A 560 -6.04 -13.33 5.04
N CYS A 561 -5.08 -13.54 5.96
CA CYS A 561 -5.02 -14.79 6.73
C CYS A 561 -6.34 -15.01 7.50
N PRO A 562 -7.16 -16.02 7.15
CA PRO A 562 -8.51 -16.15 7.71
C PRO A 562 -8.51 -16.49 9.21
N GLU A 563 -7.41 -17.03 9.71
CA GLU A 563 -7.21 -17.33 11.14
C GLU A 563 -6.48 -16.19 11.87
N GLY A 564 -6.01 -15.16 11.16
CA GLY A 564 -5.18 -14.10 11.72
C GLY A 564 -3.94 -14.66 12.42
N ASN A 565 -3.35 -15.70 11.87
CA ASN A 565 -2.19 -16.40 12.42
C ASN A 565 -0.87 -15.91 11.82
N VAL A 566 -0.89 -15.30 10.65
CA VAL A 566 0.28 -14.67 10.03
C VAL A 566 0.26 -13.19 10.33
N VAL A 567 1.35 -12.69 10.92
CA VAL A 567 1.56 -11.27 11.20
C VAL A 567 2.84 -10.81 10.52
N TRP A 568 2.75 -9.75 9.73
CA TRP A 568 3.90 -9.10 9.12
C TRP A 568 4.47 -8.07 10.12
N THR A 569 5.78 -8.10 10.34
CA THR A 569 6.53 -7.10 11.11
C THR A 569 7.65 -6.54 10.22
N PRO A 570 8.15 -5.30 10.44
CA PRO A 570 9.32 -4.85 9.70
C PRO A 570 10.52 -5.78 9.95
N PRO A 571 11.29 -6.13 8.89
CA PRO A 571 12.61 -6.73 9.08
C PRO A 571 13.61 -5.71 9.62
N GLU A 572 14.87 -6.11 9.78
CA GLU A 572 15.98 -5.17 9.93
C GLU A 572 15.92 -4.14 8.78
N GLY A 573 16.24 -2.87 9.05
CA GLY A 573 16.19 -1.83 8.02
C GLY A 573 17.11 -2.14 6.83
N GLY A 574 16.68 -1.72 5.63
CA GLY A 574 17.39 -1.91 4.36
C GLY A 574 16.94 -3.13 3.53
N GLY A 575 16.26 -4.12 4.13
CA GLY A 575 15.79 -5.31 3.40
C GLY A 575 14.47 -5.09 2.65
N GLY A 576 14.21 -5.92 1.62
CA GLY A 576 12.96 -5.96 0.86
C GLY A 576 13.13 -5.82 -0.65
N PRO A 577 12.06 -5.53 -1.40
CA PRO A 577 12.11 -5.34 -2.84
C PRO A 577 12.84 -4.03 -3.20
N LYS A 578 13.49 -4.01 -4.40
CA LYS A 578 14.14 -2.81 -4.94
C LYS A 578 13.48 -2.39 -6.26
N TYR A 579 12.42 -1.60 -6.13
CA TYR A 579 11.68 -1.10 -7.29
C TYR A 579 12.35 0.15 -7.88
N THR A 580 12.69 0.08 -9.17
CA THR A 580 13.33 1.19 -9.90
C THR A 580 12.43 1.85 -10.94
N LEU A 581 11.43 1.11 -11.42
CA LEU A 581 10.52 1.51 -12.49
C LEU A 581 9.03 1.52 -12.05
N CYS A 582 8.73 1.07 -10.83
CA CYS A 582 7.36 0.92 -10.33
C CYS A 582 6.72 2.22 -9.86
#